data_60e961cb1b226061cb4ea57e380e6fc1
#
_entry.id   60e961cb1b226061cb4ea57e380e6fc1
#
_cell.length_a   1.000
_cell.length_b   1.000
_cell.length_c   1.000
_cell.angle_alpha   90.00
_cell.angle_beta   90.00
_cell.angle_gamma   90.00
#
_symmetry.space_group_name_H-M   'P 1'
#
loop_
_entity.id
_entity.type
_entity.pdbx_description
1 polymer ?
#
loop_
_entity_poly.entity_id
_entity_poly.type
_entity_poly.pdbx_seq_one_letter_code
_entity_poly.pdbx_strand_id
1 'polypeptide(L)'
;MKKYLGIIFLLSSSLLLAQENFNNIGEIHSKILSNRGKEQFRKNIIFKKFGRAGYSNSNQYLEYIGELENSYDNSSSKYDVKTKGFMMGTNSNLISNPDTHVGVSVGYLKSKMDYSDEDARVRTYGIDYYVGKNIDNWLIIGKAGYTESKNSYETYRYRTKDYSLGAEGGYMYSLGEKAIIYPYISLDWNQYTMKAHNNIKDNDDRVGSGALGITYAQEFVEKFLLTASGEWNYDFPNRESIRLNNGEKIKGLEVGRDAGIFNIKLGYYLDPDFLVSLGYSSFWNREYYYDMFSLTLSHNF
;
A
#
# COMPACT_ATOMS: atom_id res chain seq x y z
N MET A 1 17.14 13.45 43.97
CA MET A 1 16.12 13.93 43.00
C MET A 1 16.64 14.08 41.56
N LYS A 2 17.83 14.64 41.27
CA LYS A 2 18.34 14.82 39.88
C LYS A 2 18.60 13.51 39.09
N LYS A 3 18.95 12.39 39.75
CA LYS A 3 19.19 11.10 39.08
C LYS A 3 17.88 10.43 38.56
N TYR A 4 16.75 10.65 39.22
CA TYR A 4 15.46 10.09 38.80
C TYR A 4 14.83 10.91 37.68
N LEU A 5 15.12 12.22 37.57
CA LEU A 5 14.66 13.03 36.42
C LEU A 5 15.32 12.58 35.10
N GLY A 6 16.61 12.19 35.14
CA GLY A 6 17.29 11.69 33.93
C GLY A 6 16.76 10.35 33.44
N ILE A 7 16.36 9.45 34.33
CA ILE A 7 15.77 8.14 33.96
C ILE A 7 14.36 8.33 33.41
N ILE A 8 13.56 9.22 33.99
CA ILE A 8 12.22 9.54 33.48
C ILE A 8 12.32 10.20 32.10
N PHE A 9 13.32 11.04 31.87
CA PHE A 9 13.53 11.68 30.56
C PHE A 9 14.00 10.67 29.49
N LEU A 10 14.88 9.72 29.86
CA LEU A 10 15.32 8.64 28.96
C LEU A 10 14.18 7.65 28.63
N LEU A 11 13.35 7.30 29.61
CA LEU A 11 12.19 6.45 29.42
C LEU A 11 11.11 7.16 28.57
N SER A 12 10.90 8.46 28.76
CA SER A 12 9.94 9.20 27.93
C SER A 12 10.42 9.38 26.49
N SER A 13 11.72 9.56 26.26
CA SER A 13 12.27 9.68 24.91
C SER A 13 12.26 8.36 24.13
N SER A 14 12.55 7.23 24.78
CA SER A 14 12.47 5.90 24.17
C SER A 14 11.02 5.49 23.85
N LEU A 15 10.08 5.84 24.73
CA LEU A 15 8.63 5.64 24.50
C LEU A 15 8.12 6.48 23.31
N LEU A 16 8.58 7.72 23.18
CA LEU A 16 8.22 8.62 22.08
C LEU A 16 8.75 8.11 20.74
N LEU A 17 10.00 7.65 20.70
CA LEU A 17 10.61 7.05 19.49
C LEU A 17 9.89 5.77 19.07
N ALA A 18 9.51 4.91 20.01
CA ALA A 18 8.72 3.71 19.71
C ALA A 18 7.36 4.08 19.12
N GLN A 19 6.69 5.10 19.64
CA GLN A 19 5.35 5.52 19.19
C GLN A 19 5.36 6.17 17.80
N GLU A 20 6.41 6.92 17.44
CA GLU A 20 6.61 7.44 16.09
C GLU A 20 6.79 6.32 15.06
N ASN A 21 7.58 5.30 15.38
CA ASN A 21 7.81 4.15 14.53
C ASN A 21 6.53 3.35 14.25
N PHE A 22 5.61 3.25 15.22
CA PHE A 22 4.33 2.57 15.04
C PHE A 22 3.38 3.29 14.08
N ASN A 23 3.31 4.60 14.14
CA ASN A 23 2.49 5.38 13.22
C ASN A 23 2.95 5.16 11.78
N ASN A 24 4.27 5.09 11.56
CA ASN A 24 4.84 4.83 10.24
C ASN A 24 4.44 3.45 9.69
N ILE A 25 4.38 2.39 10.52
CA ILE A 25 3.94 1.06 10.05
C ILE A 25 2.48 1.06 9.63
N GLY A 26 1.60 1.73 10.36
CA GLY A 26 0.20 1.89 9.97
C GLY A 26 0.04 2.64 8.63
N GLU A 27 0.81 3.68 8.40
CA GLU A 27 0.89 4.42 7.14
C GLU A 27 1.42 3.54 5.99
N ILE A 28 2.49 2.78 6.25
CA ILE A 28 3.05 1.84 5.27
C ILE A 28 2.02 0.77 4.90
N HIS A 29 1.30 0.20 5.86
CA HIS A 29 0.23 -0.75 5.60
C HIS A 29 -0.87 -0.15 4.73
N SER A 30 -1.28 1.09 5.00
CA SER A 30 -2.26 1.80 4.19
C SER A 30 -1.78 1.95 2.75
N LYS A 31 -0.54 2.40 2.54
CA LYS A 31 0.09 2.50 1.22
C LYS A 31 0.18 1.15 0.51
N ILE A 32 0.56 0.07 1.22
CA ILE A 32 0.62 -1.28 0.65
C ILE A 32 -0.75 -1.71 0.15
N LEU A 33 -1.78 -1.66 0.99
CA LEU A 33 -3.13 -2.10 0.64
C LEU A 33 -3.67 -1.30 -0.55
N SER A 34 -3.56 0.02 -0.51
CA SER A 34 -4.02 0.91 -1.55
C SER A 34 -3.30 0.69 -2.89
N ASN A 35 -1.96 0.59 -2.89
CA ASN A 35 -1.18 0.38 -4.10
C ASN A 35 -1.47 -0.99 -4.72
N ARG A 36 -1.59 -2.04 -3.91
CA ARG A 36 -1.90 -3.37 -4.42
C ARG A 36 -3.30 -3.46 -4.99
N GLY A 37 -4.30 -2.88 -4.33
CA GLY A 37 -5.65 -2.82 -4.86
C GLY A 37 -5.71 -2.08 -6.20
N LYS A 38 -5.05 -0.92 -6.30
CA LYS A 38 -4.91 -0.14 -7.53
C LYS A 38 -4.21 -0.95 -8.63
N GLU A 39 -3.14 -1.66 -8.29
CA GLU A 39 -2.42 -2.53 -9.22
C GLU A 39 -3.28 -3.67 -9.76
N GLN A 40 -4.02 -4.37 -8.91
CA GLN A 40 -4.94 -5.43 -9.33
C GLN A 40 -6.05 -4.88 -10.24
N PHE A 41 -6.62 -3.72 -9.89
CA PHE A 41 -7.63 -3.06 -10.70
C PHE A 41 -7.09 -2.68 -12.08
N ARG A 42 -5.92 -2.03 -12.15
CA ARG A 42 -5.23 -1.66 -13.40
C ARG A 42 -4.93 -2.87 -14.27
N LYS A 43 -4.37 -3.93 -13.70
CA LYS A 43 -4.04 -5.17 -14.41
C LYS A 43 -5.24 -5.78 -15.09
N ASN A 44 -6.36 -5.85 -14.42
CA ASN A 44 -7.59 -6.37 -15.00
C ASN A 44 -8.01 -5.60 -16.25
N ILE A 45 -7.90 -4.27 -16.24
CA ILE A 45 -8.25 -3.44 -17.37
C ILE A 45 -7.26 -3.68 -18.54
N ILE A 46 -5.95 -3.74 -18.23
CA ILE A 46 -4.92 -3.99 -19.24
C ILE A 46 -5.09 -5.38 -19.88
N PHE A 47 -5.39 -6.41 -19.09
CA PHE A 47 -5.53 -7.78 -19.60
C PHE A 47 -6.74 -7.99 -20.51
N LYS A 48 -7.80 -7.21 -20.33
CA LYS A 48 -8.95 -7.21 -21.27
C LYS A 48 -8.53 -6.84 -22.70
N LYS A 49 -7.48 -6.04 -22.87
CA LYS A 49 -6.95 -5.69 -24.19
C LYS A 49 -6.30 -6.87 -24.94
N PHE A 50 -5.92 -7.95 -24.24
CA PHE A 50 -5.42 -9.17 -24.88
C PHE A 50 -6.51 -10.02 -25.56
N GLY A 51 -7.79 -9.63 -25.45
CA GLY A 51 -8.90 -10.24 -26.19
C GLY A 51 -9.23 -11.68 -25.79
N ARG A 52 -8.76 -12.15 -24.62
CA ARG A 52 -9.15 -13.48 -24.16
C ARG A 52 -10.62 -13.51 -23.76
N ALA A 53 -11.30 -14.56 -24.19
CA ALA A 53 -12.71 -14.80 -23.86
C ALA A 53 -12.96 -14.94 -22.33
N GLY A 54 -11.94 -15.34 -21.55
CA GLY A 54 -12.03 -15.48 -20.10
C GLY A 54 -11.91 -14.16 -19.30
N TYR A 55 -11.53 -13.03 -19.92
CA TYR A 55 -11.65 -11.71 -19.27
C TYR A 55 -13.06 -11.20 -19.48
N SER A 56 -13.99 -11.83 -18.78
CA SER A 56 -15.39 -11.45 -18.72
C SER A 56 -15.58 -10.06 -18.09
N ASN A 57 -16.80 -9.61 -18.02
CA ASN A 57 -17.14 -8.30 -17.48
C ASN A 57 -16.82 -8.15 -15.99
N SER A 58 -16.52 -9.24 -15.28
CA SER A 58 -16.23 -9.25 -13.84
C SER A 58 -15.06 -10.17 -13.50
N ASN A 59 -14.28 -9.75 -12.49
CA ASN A 59 -13.17 -10.51 -11.94
C ASN A 59 -13.20 -10.43 -10.42
N GLN A 60 -12.94 -11.55 -9.74
CA GLN A 60 -12.69 -11.61 -8.30
C GLN A 60 -11.28 -12.10 -8.06
N TYR A 61 -10.65 -11.61 -7.00
CA TYR A 61 -9.32 -12.06 -6.62
C TYR A 61 -9.18 -12.18 -5.10
N LEU A 62 -8.31 -13.11 -4.70
CA LEU A 62 -7.79 -13.27 -3.35
C LEU A 62 -6.26 -13.29 -3.43
N GLU A 63 -5.61 -12.38 -2.72
CA GLU A 63 -4.16 -12.30 -2.64
C GLU A 63 -3.71 -12.56 -1.21
N TYR A 64 -2.90 -13.58 -1.01
CA TYR A 64 -2.15 -13.80 0.22
C TYR A 64 -0.83 -13.03 0.14
N ILE A 65 -0.54 -12.24 1.16
CA ILE A 65 0.69 -11.46 1.32
C ILE A 65 1.52 -12.20 2.37
N GLY A 66 2.63 -12.81 1.91
CA GLY A 66 3.51 -13.60 2.75
C GLY A 66 4.32 -12.77 3.71
N GLU A 67 4.83 -13.42 4.74
CA GLU A 67 5.71 -12.82 5.73
C GLU A 67 7.09 -12.59 5.14
N LEU A 68 7.58 -11.36 5.30
CA LEU A 68 8.97 -11.01 5.03
C LEU A 68 9.54 -10.21 6.17
N GLU A 69 10.81 -10.44 6.41
CA GLU A 69 11.59 -9.68 7.37
C GLU A 69 11.99 -8.36 6.72
N ASN A 70 11.61 -7.27 7.37
CA ASN A 70 11.97 -5.93 6.97
C ASN A 70 12.83 -5.33 8.05
N SER A 71 13.99 -4.81 7.68
CA SER A 71 14.84 -4.08 8.61
C SER A 71 14.69 -2.58 8.37
N TYR A 72 14.50 -1.86 9.47
CA TYR A 72 14.55 -0.41 9.51
C TYR A 72 15.90 -0.03 10.11
N ASP A 73 16.64 0.77 9.37
CA ASP A 73 17.93 1.30 9.81
C ASP A 73 17.82 2.82 9.89
N ASN A 74 17.43 3.30 11.06
CA ASN A 74 17.52 4.71 11.37
C ASN A 74 18.74 4.92 12.28
N SER A 75 19.44 6.06 12.14
CA SER A 75 20.66 6.41 12.88
C SER A 75 20.57 6.24 14.41
N SER A 76 19.38 6.03 14.95
CA SER A 76 19.13 5.85 16.39
C SER A 76 18.54 4.49 16.80
N SER A 77 18.01 3.68 15.88
CA SER A 77 17.40 2.39 16.22
C SER A 77 17.27 1.48 14.99
N LYS A 78 17.70 0.24 15.16
CA LYS A 78 17.51 -0.83 14.18
C LYS A 78 16.48 -1.81 14.74
N TYR A 79 15.45 -2.13 13.96
CA TYR A 79 14.42 -3.10 14.34
C TYR A 79 13.90 -3.87 13.14
N ASP A 80 13.50 -5.11 13.38
CA ASP A 80 12.95 -5.98 12.38
C ASP A 80 11.41 -6.01 12.48
N VAL A 81 10.74 -5.93 11.34
CA VAL A 81 9.28 -5.97 11.24
C VAL A 81 8.87 -7.14 10.37
N LYS A 82 8.03 -8.02 10.90
CA LYS A 82 7.44 -9.13 10.16
C LYS A 82 6.00 -8.81 9.82
N THR A 83 5.69 -8.71 8.52
CA THR A 83 4.36 -8.35 8.02
C THR A 83 3.77 -9.48 7.20
N LYS A 84 2.48 -9.78 7.44
CA LYS A 84 1.69 -10.72 6.64
C LYS A 84 0.23 -10.34 6.60
N GLY A 85 -0.49 -10.83 5.60
CA GLY A 85 -1.91 -10.55 5.50
C GLY A 85 -2.56 -11.12 4.25
N PHE A 86 -3.69 -10.55 3.92
CA PHE A 86 -4.42 -10.91 2.71
C PHE A 86 -5.20 -9.70 2.19
N MET A 87 -5.53 -9.75 0.93
CA MET A 87 -6.40 -8.81 0.26
C MET A 87 -7.34 -9.57 -0.68
N MET A 88 -8.58 -9.13 -0.77
CA MET A 88 -9.55 -9.63 -1.74
C MET A 88 -10.25 -8.46 -2.40
N GLY A 89 -10.75 -8.69 -3.61
CA GLY A 89 -11.49 -7.66 -4.30
C GLY A 89 -12.26 -8.19 -5.50
N THR A 90 -13.06 -7.30 -6.05
CA THR A 90 -13.80 -7.54 -7.28
C THR A 90 -13.74 -6.32 -8.17
N ASN A 91 -13.71 -6.56 -9.48
CA ASN A 91 -13.73 -5.55 -10.51
C ASN A 91 -14.77 -5.92 -11.55
N SER A 92 -15.51 -4.95 -12.06
CA SER A 92 -16.55 -5.18 -13.07
C SER A 92 -16.62 -4.01 -14.02
N ASN A 93 -17.07 -4.27 -15.25
CA ASN A 93 -17.48 -3.22 -16.18
C ASN A 93 -18.92 -2.80 -15.86
N LEU A 94 -19.24 -1.54 -16.11
CA LEU A 94 -20.63 -1.11 -16.10
C LEU A 94 -21.34 -1.65 -17.35
N ILE A 95 -22.49 -2.30 -17.15
CA ILE A 95 -23.30 -2.86 -18.27
C ILE A 95 -23.70 -1.76 -19.26
N SER A 96 -24.03 -0.57 -18.76
CA SER A 96 -24.41 0.59 -19.58
C SER A 96 -23.24 1.26 -20.30
N ASN A 97 -21.99 1.02 -19.86
CA ASN A 97 -20.80 1.62 -20.44
C ASN A 97 -19.58 0.67 -20.24
N PRO A 98 -19.31 -0.22 -21.20
CA PRO A 98 -18.25 -1.23 -21.10
C PRO A 98 -16.83 -0.66 -20.92
N ASP A 99 -16.61 0.60 -21.30
CA ASP A 99 -15.33 1.29 -21.11
C ASP A 99 -15.15 1.84 -19.70
N THR A 100 -16.19 1.77 -18.87
CA THR A 100 -16.15 2.18 -17.48
C THR A 100 -16.07 0.96 -16.57
N HIS A 101 -15.04 0.94 -15.74
CA HIS A 101 -14.73 -0.12 -14.79
C HIS A 101 -14.95 0.37 -13.38
N VAL A 102 -15.48 -0.48 -12.53
CA VAL A 102 -15.63 -0.22 -11.10
C VAL A 102 -15.02 -1.38 -10.31
N GLY A 103 -14.46 -1.10 -9.16
CA GLY A 103 -13.85 -2.11 -8.31
C GLY A 103 -13.89 -1.76 -6.84
N VAL A 104 -13.78 -2.79 -6.03
CA VAL A 104 -13.60 -2.67 -4.59
C VAL A 104 -12.57 -3.68 -4.12
N SER A 105 -11.71 -3.27 -3.20
CA SER A 105 -10.81 -4.18 -2.48
C SER A 105 -10.95 -4.00 -0.99
N VAL A 106 -10.78 -5.09 -0.25
CA VAL A 106 -10.65 -5.10 1.21
C VAL A 106 -9.38 -5.85 1.57
N GLY A 107 -8.68 -5.37 2.60
CA GLY A 107 -7.42 -5.97 2.99
C GLY A 107 -7.19 -5.96 4.49
N TYR A 108 -6.33 -6.87 4.91
CA TYR A 108 -5.86 -7.00 6.28
C TYR A 108 -4.37 -7.26 6.29
N LEU A 109 -3.64 -6.46 7.06
CA LEU A 109 -2.21 -6.66 7.34
C LEU A 109 -1.98 -6.72 8.85
N LYS A 110 -1.02 -7.55 9.22
CA LYS A 110 -0.55 -7.68 10.60
C LYS A 110 0.95 -7.63 10.61
N SER A 111 1.52 -6.71 11.39
CA SER A 111 2.95 -6.67 11.69
C SER A 111 3.23 -7.01 13.14
N LYS A 112 4.36 -7.67 13.34
CA LYS A 112 5.02 -7.86 14.62
C LYS A 112 6.39 -7.18 14.52
N MET A 113 6.72 -6.39 15.52
CA MET A 113 8.05 -5.80 15.68
C MET A 113 8.70 -6.47 16.88
N ASP A 114 9.91 -6.92 16.70
CA ASP A 114 10.76 -7.39 17.79
C ASP A 114 11.70 -6.21 18.15
N TYR A 115 11.40 -5.54 19.27
CA TYR A 115 12.18 -4.41 19.80
C TYR A 115 12.67 -4.77 21.20
N SER A 116 13.99 -5.00 21.33
CA SER A 116 14.75 -5.35 22.55
C SER A 116 14.09 -6.37 23.47
N ASP A 117 13.16 -6.47 24.10
CA ASP A 117 12.49 -7.50 24.91
C ASP A 117 10.95 -7.33 24.89
N GLU A 118 10.43 -6.49 24.02
CA GLU A 118 9.03 -6.09 24.00
C GLU A 118 8.36 -6.33 22.65
N ASP A 119 7.20 -6.96 22.69
CA ASP A 119 6.39 -7.27 21.51
C ASP A 119 5.51 -6.08 21.14
N ALA A 120 5.73 -5.55 19.93
CA ALA A 120 4.86 -4.57 19.37
C ALA A 120 4.06 -5.12 18.17
N ARG A 121 2.79 -4.73 18.04
CA ARG A 121 1.88 -5.26 17.02
C ARG A 121 1.06 -4.18 16.37
N VAL A 122 1.02 -4.20 15.04
CA VAL A 122 0.13 -3.35 14.24
C VAL A 122 -0.82 -4.24 13.44
N ARG A 123 -2.11 -3.92 13.45
CA ARG A 123 -3.14 -4.60 12.64
C ARG A 123 -3.89 -3.54 11.87
N THR A 124 -3.87 -3.65 10.55
CA THR A 124 -4.52 -2.71 9.64
C THR A 124 -5.61 -3.39 8.85
N TYR A 125 -6.75 -2.75 8.75
CA TYR A 125 -7.89 -3.12 7.90
C TYR A 125 -8.09 -1.99 6.90
N GLY A 126 -8.30 -2.34 5.65
CA GLY A 126 -8.50 -1.35 4.59
C GLY A 126 -9.63 -1.72 3.66
N ILE A 127 -10.26 -0.71 3.09
CA ILE A 127 -11.20 -0.80 1.99
C ILE A 127 -10.89 0.31 1.00
N ASP A 128 -10.83 -0.03 -0.29
CA ASP A 128 -10.63 0.91 -1.37
C ASP A 128 -11.67 0.69 -2.46
N TYR A 129 -12.15 1.78 -3.03
CA TYR A 129 -13.05 1.84 -4.17
C TYR A 129 -12.31 2.43 -5.36
N TYR A 130 -12.54 1.87 -6.54
CA TYR A 130 -11.91 2.26 -7.78
C TYR A 130 -12.96 2.53 -8.85
N VAL A 131 -12.71 3.54 -9.66
CA VAL A 131 -13.40 3.78 -10.92
C VAL A 131 -12.36 4.01 -12.00
N GLY A 132 -12.49 3.33 -13.12
CA GLY A 132 -11.59 3.47 -14.26
C GLY A 132 -12.38 3.74 -15.53
N LYS A 133 -11.81 4.50 -16.45
CA LYS A 133 -12.40 4.74 -17.76
C LYS A 133 -11.35 4.62 -18.83
N ASN A 134 -11.66 3.81 -19.85
CA ASN A 134 -10.91 3.77 -21.09
C ASN A 134 -11.46 4.83 -22.05
N ILE A 135 -10.57 5.63 -22.62
CA ILE A 135 -10.85 6.56 -23.72
C ILE A 135 -9.79 6.26 -24.79
N ASP A 136 -10.15 5.47 -25.77
CA ASP A 136 -9.24 4.88 -26.75
C ASP A 136 -8.13 4.06 -26.05
N ASN A 137 -6.88 4.53 -26.08
CA ASN A 137 -5.75 3.93 -25.41
C ASN A 137 -5.38 4.63 -24.08
N TRP A 138 -6.09 5.66 -23.68
CA TRP A 138 -5.93 6.29 -22.39
C TRP A 138 -6.74 5.52 -21.34
N LEU A 139 -6.11 5.31 -20.17
CA LEU A 139 -6.79 4.80 -18.99
C LEU A 139 -6.68 5.84 -17.88
N ILE A 140 -7.82 6.23 -17.34
CA ILE A 140 -7.93 7.13 -16.19
C ILE A 140 -8.53 6.33 -15.05
N ILE A 141 -7.91 6.36 -13.88
CA ILE A 141 -8.36 5.67 -12.67
C ILE A 141 -8.54 6.68 -11.55
N GLY A 142 -9.69 6.66 -10.89
CA GLY A 142 -9.94 7.33 -9.62
C GLY A 142 -10.00 6.31 -8.50
N LYS A 143 -9.56 6.68 -7.30
CA LYS A 143 -9.70 5.84 -6.10
C LYS A 143 -10.14 6.64 -4.90
N ALA A 144 -10.84 5.98 -3.97
CA ALA A 144 -11.14 6.47 -2.63
C ALA A 144 -10.98 5.31 -1.65
N GLY A 145 -10.29 5.54 -0.52
CA GLY A 145 -9.98 4.49 0.43
C GLY A 145 -10.10 4.92 1.88
N TYR A 146 -10.22 3.92 2.73
CA TYR A 146 -10.19 4.05 4.18
C TYR A 146 -9.41 2.90 4.79
N THR A 147 -8.50 3.22 5.70
CA THR A 147 -7.83 2.21 6.54
C THR A 147 -7.90 2.57 8.01
N GLU A 148 -7.95 1.55 8.85
CA GLU A 148 -7.84 1.67 10.31
C GLU A 148 -6.73 0.75 10.80
N SER A 149 -5.74 1.31 11.50
CA SER A 149 -4.67 0.57 12.15
C SER A 149 -4.87 0.56 13.67
N LYS A 150 -4.80 -0.64 14.25
CA LYS A 150 -4.79 -0.86 15.71
C LYS A 150 -3.37 -1.15 16.13
N ASN A 151 -2.83 -0.24 16.89
CA ASN A 151 -1.45 -0.28 17.39
C ASN A 151 -1.47 -0.75 18.85
N SER A 152 -0.61 -1.70 19.18
CA SER A 152 -0.49 -2.27 20.52
C SER A 152 1.00 -2.42 20.88
N TYR A 153 1.43 -1.75 21.92
CA TYR A 153 2.77 -1.81 22.47
C TYR A 153 2.65 -1.85 23.98
N GLU A 154 3.12 -2.92 24.63
CA GLU A 154 2.96 -3.15 26.08
C GLU A 154 1.53 -2.86 26.58
N THR A 155 1.42 -1.81 27.41
CA THR A 155 0.16 -1.32 27.97
C THR A 155 -0.54 -0.28 27.09
N TYR A 156 0.14 0.22 26.04
CA TYR A 156 -0.39 1.28 25.18
C TYR A 156 -1.17 0.68 24.02
N ARG A 157 -2.39 1.20 23.80
CA ARG A 157 -3.24 0.83 22.68
C ARG A 157 -3.87 2.08 22.09
N TYR A 158 -3.62 2.33 20.80
CA TYR A 158 -4.23 3.45 20.10
C TYR A 158 -4.62 3.04 18.68
N ARG A 159 -5.40 3.91 18.02
CA ARG A 159 -5.87 3.68 16.65
C ARG A 159 -5.48 4.85 15.78
N THR A 160 -5.06 4.54 14.56
CA THR A 160 -4.87 5.51 13.49
C THR A 160 -5.86 5.20 12.37
N LYS A 161 -6.37 6.25 11.74
CA LYS A 161 -7.25 6.15 10.58
C LYS A 161 -6.63 6.93 9.45
N ASP A 162 -6.75 6.40 8.24
CA ASP A 162 -6.32 7.05 7.02
C ASP A 162 -7.48 7.09 6.02
N TYR A 163 -7.70 8.27 5.45
CA TYR A 163 -8.63 8.51 4.34
C TYR A 163 -7.79 8.88 3.13
N SER A 164 -7.95 8.14 2.03
CA SER A 164 -7.19 8.35 0.81
C SER A 164 -8.08 8.70 -0.36
N LEU A 165 -7.63 9.63 -1.19
CA LEU A 165 -8.18 9.93 -2.50
C LEU A 165 -7.03 9.92 -3.51
N GLY A 166 -7.27 9.44 -4.72
CA GLY A 166 -6.23 9.42 -5.73
C GLY A 166 -6.78 9.41 -7.14
N ALA A 167 -5.93 9.83 -8.06
CA ALA A 167 -6.18 9.76 -9.49
C ALA A 167 -4.92 9.31 -10.21
N GLU A 168 -5.09 8.53 -11.26
CA GLU A 168 -4.03 8.04 -12.14
C GLU A 168 -4.46 8.22 -13.58
N GLY A 169 -3.53 8.60 -14.45
CA GLY A 169 -3.75 8.66 -15.89
C GLY A 169 -2.53 8.13 -16.64
N GLY A 170 -2.77 7.30 -17.65
CA GLY A 170 -1.70 6.73 -18.44
C GLY A 170 -2.17 6.30 -19.82
N TYR A 171 -1.21 5.91 -20.66
CA TYR A 171 -1.45 5.52 -22.04
C TYR A 171 -0.98 4.07 -22.28
N MET A 172 -1.84 3.25 -22.88
CA MET A 172 -1.55 1.85 -23.20
C MET A 172 -0.94 1.72 -24.60
N TYR A 173 0.33 1.39 -24.66
CA TYR A 173 1.05 1.08 -25.87
C TYR A 173 1.05 -0.43 -26.12
N SER A 174 0.38 -0.89 -27.18
CA SER A 174 0.45 -2.30 -27.58
C SER A 174 1.76 -2.59 -28.29
N LEU A 175 2.50 -3.58 -27.80
CA LEU A 175 3.71 -4.13 -28.43
C LEU A 175 3.35 -5.45 -29.12
N GLY A 176 2.59 -5.36 -30.20
CA GLY A 176 1.95 -6.52 -30.84
C GLY A 176 0.67 -6.97 -30.12
N GLU A 177 0.24 -8.23 -30.37
CA GLU A 177 -1.04 -8.76 -29.89
C GLU A 177 -1.03 -9.17 -28.40
N LYS A 178 0.16 -9.45 -27.85
CA LYS A 178 0.31 -10.13 -26.54
C LYS A 178 1.16 -9.36 -25.54
N ALA A 179 1.49 -8.11 -25.81
CA ALA A 179 2.26 -7.29 -24.86
C ALA A 179 1.80 -5.84 -24.85
N ILE A 180 1.76 -5.25 -23.68
CA ILE A 180 1.35 -3.85 -23.44
C ILE A 180 2.36 -3.20 -22.49
N ILE A 181 2.73 -1.95 -22.82
CA ILE A 181 3.41 -1.04 -21.89
C ILE A 181 2.42 0.07 -21.53
N TYR A 182 2.32 0.36 -20.24
CA TYR A 182 1.46 1.39 -19.69
C TYR A 182 2.27 2.34 -18.79
N PRO A 183 2.86 3.42 -19.32
CA PRO A 183 3.36 4.52 -18.54
C PRO A 183 2.20 5.34 -17.96
N TYR A 184 2.35 5.81 -16.70
CA TYR A 184 1.31 6.57 -16.03
C TYR A 184 1.88 7.59 -15.03
N ILE A 185 1.03 8.53 -14.68
CA ILE A 185 1.25 9.50 -13.60
C ILE A 185 0.11 9.32 -12.61
N SER A 186 0.39 9.36 -11.31
CA SER A 186 -0.63 9.37 -10.27
C SER A 186 -0.43 10.51 -9.28
N LEU A 187 -1.55 10.96 -8.71
CA LEU A 187 -1.62 11.89 -7.61
C LEU A 187 -2.48 11.28 -6.53
N ASP A 188 -1.98 11.26 -5.32
CA ASP A 188 -2.67 10.71 -4.15
C ASP A 188 -2.68 11.76 -3.03
N TRP A 189 -3.76 11.80 -2.28
CA TRP A 189 -3.92 12.58 -1.07
C TRP A 189 -4.38 11.68 0.06
N ASN A 190 -3.72 11.78 1.20
CA ASN A 190 -4.00 10.97 2.38
C ASN A 190 -4.18 11.89 3.59
N GLN A 191 -5.15 11.59 4.43
CA GLN A 191 -5.37 12.23 5.71
C GLN A 191 -5.29 11.18 6.82
N TYR A 192 -4.21 11.26 7.59
CA TYR A 192 -3.97 10.41 8.75
C TYR A 192 -4.51 11.08 10.00
N THR A 193 -5.35 10.37 10.75
CA THR A 193 -5.89 10.86 12.02
C THR A 193 -5.51 9.91 13.14
N MET A 194 -4.96 10.44 14.22
CA MET A 194 -4.69 9.72 15.45
C MET A 194 -5.47 10.36 16.60
N LYS A 195 -6.33 9.59 17.27
CA LYS A 195 -7.02 10.10 18.45
C LYS A 195 -6.09 10.16 19.66
N ALA A 196 -6.28 11.18 20.47
CA ALA A 196 -5.55 11.38 21.72
C ALA A 196 -5.55 10.12 22.58
N HIS A 197 -4.37 9.76 23.07
CA HIS A 197 -4.19 8.71 24.05
C HIS A 197 -3.05 9.07 24.99
N ASN A 198 -3.30 9.01 26.29
CA ASN A 198 -2.37 9.41 27.35
C ASN A 198 -1.87 10.87 27.19
N ASN A 199 -0.57 11.07 26.92
CA ASN A 199 0.07 12.40 26.84
C ASN A 199 0.11 13.00 25.43
N ILE A 200 -0.54 12.37 24.44
CA ILE A 200 -0.54 12.83 23.05
C ILE A 200 -1.92 13.41 22.71
N LYS A 201 -1.93 14.60 22.13
CA LYS A 201 -3.15 15.22 21.58
C LYS A 201 -3.57 14.55 20.28
N ASP A 202 -4.86 14.72 19.94
CA ASP A 202 -5.35 14.42 18.60
C ASP A 202 -4.42 15.04 17.57
N ASN A 203 -3.98 14.22 16.60
CA ASN A 203 -3.11 14.67 15.52
C ASN A 203 -3.75 14.31 14.20
N ASP A 204 -3.86 15.30 13.31
CA ASP A 204 -4.28 15.16 11.94
C ASP A 204 -3.10 15.51 11.04
N ASP A 205 -2.66 14.59 10.22
CA ASP A 205 -1.62 14.81 9.22
C ASP A 205 -2.19 14.64 7.81
N ARG A 206 -1.75 15.48 6.88
CA ARG A 206 -2.18 15.47 5.49
C ARG A 206 -0.98 15.37 4.58
N VAL A 207 -0.96 14.36 3.73
CA VAL A 207 0.14 14.12 2.80
C VAL A 207 -0.41 14.05 1.38
N GLY A 208 0.06 14.92 0.52
CA GLY A 208 -0.09 14.80 -0.92
C GLY A 208 1.11 14.04 -1.48
N SER A 209 0.92 13.15 -2.44
CA SER A 209 2.00 12.49 -3.16
C SER A 209 1.75 12.46 -4.65
N GLY A 210 2.83 12.45 -5.42
CA GLY A 210 2.82 12.24 -6.85
C GLY A 210 3.70 11.06 -7.22
N ALA A 211 3.32 10.32 -8.27
CA ALA A 211 4.13 9.22 -8.75
C ALA A 211 4.23 9.20 -10.27
N LEU A 212 5.37 8.70 -10.75
CA LEU A 212 5.61 8.32 -12.13
C LEU A 212 5.84 6.82 -12.16
N GLY A 213 5.12 6.12 -13.02
CA GLY A 213 5.23 4.68 -13.10
C GLY A 213 5.11 4.12 -14.50
N ILE A 214 5.51 2.86 -14.62
CA ILE A 214 5.38 2.07 -15.82
C ILE A 214 4.93 0.65 -15.45
N THR A 215 3.99 0.11 -16.19
CA THR A 215 3.59 -1.29 -16.09
C THR A 215 3.82 -1.97 -17.44
N TYR A 216 4.48 -3.10 -17.41
CA TYR A 216 4.60 -4.02 -18.53
C TYR A 216 3.74 -5.24 -18.26
N ALA A 217 2.98 -5.68 -19.26
CA ALA A 217 2.19 -6.89 -19.22
C ALA A 217 2.39 -7.68 -20.50
N GLN A 218 2.65 -8.99 -20.38
CA GLN A 218 2.82 -9.87 -21.53
C GLN A 218 2.24 -11.24 -21.27
N GLU A 219 1.51 -11.74 -22.25
CA GLU A 219 1.08 -13.13 -22.31
C GLU A 219 2.11 -13.94 -23.08
N PHE A 220 2.68 -14.98 -22.41
CA PHE A 220 3.58 -15.96 -23.02
C PHE A 220 2.80 -17.28 -23.21
N VAL A 221 3.00 -17.92 -24.35
CA VAL A 221 2.55 -19.30 -24.60
C VAL A 221 1.19 -19.58 -23.96
N GLU A 222 0.12 -19.02 -24.49
CA GLU A 222 -1.31 -19.23 -24.17
C GLU A 222 -1.76 -19.38 -22.70
N LYS A 223 -0.82 -19.71 -21.76
CA LYS A 223 -1.12 -19.98 -20.35
C LYS A 223 -0.36 -19.14 -19.34
N PHE A 224 0.71 -18.47 -19.76
CA PHE A 224 1.53 -17.70 -18.83
C PHE A 224 1.35 -16.21 -19.02
N LEU A 225 1.25 -15.49 -17.93
CA LEU A 225 1.10 -14.05 -17.88
C LEU A 225 2.19 -13.45 -17.00
N LEU A 226 3.02 -12.59 -17.58
CA LEU A 226 3.99 -11.79 -16.84
C LEU A 226 3.46 -10.38 -16.67
N THR A 227 3.58 -9.83 -15.47
CA THR A 227 3.48 -8.40 -15.23
C THR A 227 4.67 -7.92 -14.45
N ALA A 228 5.22 -6.78 -14.87
CA ALA A 228 6.25 -6.07 -14.12
C ALA A 228 5.87 -4.59 -14.04
N SER A 229 6.05 -3.97 -12.90
CA SER A 229 5.81 -2.53 -12.74
C SER A 229 6.91 -1.89 -11.91
N GLY A 230 7.27 -0.68 -12.27
CA GLY A 230 8.15 0.19 -11.51
C GLY A 230 7.44 1.53 -11.28
N GLU A 231 7.55 2.08 -10.09
CA GLU A 231 6.94 3.35 -9.73
C GLU A 231 7.92 4.13 -8.82
N TRP A 232 8.07 5.40 -9.10
CA TRP A 232 8.77 6.35 -8.25
C TRP A 232 7.76 7.33 -7.66
N ASN A 233 7.69 7.38 -6.34
CA ASN A 233 6.79 8.21 -5.57
C ASN A 233 7.54 9.36 -4.92
N TYR A 234 6.90 10.52 -4.85
CA TYR A 234 7.37 11.69 -4.13
C TYR A 234 6.27 12.26 -3.24
N ASP A 235 6.52 12.30 -1.93
CA ASP A 235 5.60 12.88 -0.94
C ASP A 235 5.83 14.40 -0.84
N PHE A 236 4.79 15.20 -1.08
CA PHE A 236 4.82 16.64 -0.89
C PHE A 236 4.78 16.96 0.61
N PRO A 237 5.76 17.70 1.13
CA PRO A 237 5.84 17.90 2.58
C PRO A 237 4.74 18.84 3.06
N ASN A 238 3.91 18.35 3.94
CA ASN A 238 3.01 19.17 4.76
C ASN A 238 2.81 18.50 6.13
N ARG A 239 3.89 17.91 6.70
CA ARG A 239 3.84 17.20 7.96
C ARG A 239 3.85 18.19 9.11
N GLU A 240 2.71 18.27 9.80
CA GLU A 240 2.65 18.93 11.09
C GLU A 240 3.37 18.07 12.14
N SER A 241 4.08 18.73 13.05
CA SER A 241 4.70 18.10 14.20
C SER A 241 3.64 17.53 15.14
N ILE A 242 3.89 16.35 15.73
CA ILE A 242 3.06 15.79 16.81
C ILE A 242 3.11 16.74 18.01
N ARG A 243 1.94 17.10 18.54
CA ARG A 243 1.83 17.97 19.72
C ARG A 243 1.60 17.12 20.97
N LEU A 244 2.45 17.29 21.96
CA LEU A 244 2.26 16.72 23.29
C LEU A 244 1.28 17.57 24.13
N ASN A 245 0.72 16.96 25.17
CA ASN A 245 -0.18 17.67 26.11
C ASN A 245 0.52 18.82 26.84
N ASN A 246 1.84 18.77 27.00
CA ASN A 246 2.66 19.84 27.56
C ASN A 246 2.93 21.01 26.61
N GLY A 247 2.44 20.94 25.36
CA GLY A 247 2.62 21.95 24.32
C GLY A 247 3.90 21.81 23.48
N GLU A 248 4.78 20.88 23.83
CA GLU A 248 5.96 20.56 23.02
C GLU A 248 5.53 19.96 21.67
N LYS A 249 6.27 20.34 20.63
CA LYS A 249 6.10 19.79 19.27
C LYS A 249 7.24 18.80 19.02
N ILE A 250 6.92 17.57 18.76
CA ILE A 250 7.87 16.59 18.25
C ILE A 250 7.82 16.68 16.74
N LYS A 251 8.94 17.00 16.11
CA LYS A 251 9.08 16.87 14.67
C LYS A 251 8.97 15.38 14.36
N GLY A 252 7.92 14.97 13.66
CA GLY A 252 7.82 13.61 13.14
C GLY A 252 9.06 13.26 12.33
N LEU A 253 9.49 12.01 12.38
CA LEU A 253 10.54 11.51 11.50
C LEU A 253 10.14 11.88 10.06
N GLU A 254 11.01 12.58 9.36
CA GLU A 254 10.85 12.81 7.93
C GLU A 254 10.98 11.43 7.26
N VAL A 255 9.87 10.71 7.12
CA VAL A 255 9.84 9.53 6.24
C VAL A 255 10.30 10.04 4.88
N GLY A 256 11.35 9.43 4.35
CA GLY A 256 12.01 9.92 3.13
C GLY A 256 10.98 10.23 2.05
N ARG A 257 11.09 11.43 1.47
CA ARG A 257 10.13 11.94 0.48
C ARG A 257 10.06 11.09 -0.78
N ASP A 258 11.18 10.45 -1.11
CA ASP A 258 11.32 9.63 -2.30
C ASP A 258 11.17 8.16 -1.94
N ALA A 259 10.33 7.46 -2.70
CA ALA A 259 10.16 6.02 -2.57
C ALA A 259 10.10 5.36 -3.94
N GLY A 260 10.75 4.23 -4.08
CA GLY A 260 10.63 3.35 -5.23
C GLY A 260 9.80 2.13 -4.91
N ILE A 261 8.97 1.70 -5.86
CA ILE A 261 8.19 0.46 -5.79
C ILE A 261 8.49 -0.36 -7.03
N PHE A 262 8.81 -1.62 -6.83
CA PHE A 262 8.94 -2.58 -7.91
C PHE A 262 8.04 -3.77 -7.65
N ASN A 263 7.32 -4.22 -8.67
CA ASN A 263 6.49 -5.43 -8.59
C ASN A 263 6.75 -6.28 -9.82
N ILE A 264 6.81 -7.60 -9.61
CA ILE A 264 6.81 -8.59 -10.69
C ILE A 264 5.85 -9.73 -10.29
N LYS A 265 5.00 -10.17 -11.21
CA LYS A 265 4.10 -11.31 -11.02
C LYS A 265 4.15 -12.23 -12.24
N LEU A 266 4.22 -13.52 -11.97
CA LEU A 266 4.06 -14.57 -12.97
C LEU A 266 2.75 -15.31 -12.68
N GLY A 267 1.84 -15.28 -13.64
CA GLY A 267 0.55 -15.95 -13.59
C GLY A 267 0.52 -17.18 -14.48
N TYR A 268 -0.26 -18.17 -14.09
CA TYR A 268 -0.56 -19.37 -14.86
C TYR A 268 -2.06 -19.63 -14.88
N TYR A 269 -2.63 -19.75 -16.09
CA TYR A 269 -4.04 -20.08 -16.28
C TYR A 269 -4.25 -21.59 -16.08
N LEU A 270 -4.94 -21.96 -15.03
CA LEU A 270 -5.40 -23.34 -14.80
C LEU A 270 -6.49 -23.71 -15.81
N ASP A 271 -7.41 -22.78 -16.04
CA ASP A 271 -8.43 -22.79 -17.09
C ASP A 271 -8.63 -21.36 -17.63
N PRO A 272 -9.44 -21.11 -18.64
CA PRO A 272 -9.63 -19.77 -19.21
C PRO A 272 -10.08 -18.72 -18.19
N ASP A 273 -10.79 -19.13 -17.14
CA ASP A 273 -11.41 -18.24 -16.15
C ASP A 273 -10.64 -18.17 -14.84
N PHE A 274 -9.69 -19.09 -14.60
CA PHE A 274 -8.98 -19.18 -13.33
C PHE A 274 -7.46 -18.99 -13.47
N LEU A 275 -6.94 -17.93 -12.86
CA LEU A 275 -5.52 -17.54 -12.86
C LEU A 275 -4.92 -17.66 -11.48
N VAL A 276 -3.80 -18.37 -11.37
CA VAL A 276 -2.94 -18.40 -10.18
C VAL A 276 -1.68 -17.59 -10.48
N SER A 277 -1.29 -16.69 -9.60
CA SER A 277 -0.09 -15.86 -9.80
C SER A 277 0.80 -15.84 -8.56
N LEU A 278 2.10 -15.96 -8.78
CA LEU A 278 3.14 -15.70 -7.78
C LEU A 278 3.72 -14.31 -8.04
N GLY A 279 3.89 -13.53 -6.98
CA GLY A 279 4.40 -12.17 -7.07
C GLY A 279 5.50 -11.90 -6.06
N TYR A 280 6.41 -11.03 -6.47
CA TYR A 280 7.40 -10.38 -5.62
C TYR A 280 7.24 -8.88 -5.75
N SER A 281 7.34 -8.16 -4.64
CA SER A 281 7.32 -6.71 -4.59
C SER A 281 8.40 -6.21 -3.65
N SER A 282 9.08 -5.17 -4.09
CA SER A 282 10.07 -4.46 -3.30
C SER A 282 9.66 -2.98 -3.20
N PHE A 283 9.75 -2.46 -2.02
CA PHE A 283 9.54 -1.05 -1.74
C PHE A 283 10.78 -0.53 -1.00
N TRP A 284 11.30 0.61 -1.42
CA TRP A 284 12.48 1.22 -0.78
C TRP A 284 12.35 2.74 -0.70
N ASN A 285 12.83 3.28 0.39
CA ASN A 285 13.14 4.69 0.53
C ASN A 285 14.44 4.83 1.32
N ARG A 286 14.81 6.05 1.72
CA ARG A 286 16.09 6.29 2.43
C ARG A 286 16.15 5.65 3.82
N GLU A 287 15.01 5.37 4.44
CA GLU A 287 14.92 4.99 5.85
C GLU A 287 14.45 3.56 6.05
N TYR A 288 13.75 2.98 5.07
CA TYR A 288 13.25 1.62 5.16
C TYR A 288 13.19 0.93 3.80
N TYR A 289 13.33 -0.36 3.87
CA TYR A 289 13.26 -1.26 2.76
C TYR A 289 12.41 -2.46 3.15
N TYR A 290 11.51 -2.89 2.29
CA TYR A 290 10.82 -4.15 2.50
C TYR A 290 10.57 -4.89 1.19
N ASP A 291 10.65 -6.21 1.30
CA ASP A 291 10.33 -7.15 0.25
C ASP A 291 9.10 -7.96 0.63
N MET A 292 8.35 -8.40 -0.37
CA MET A 292 7.10 -9.07 -0.13
C MET A 292 6.79 -10.09 -1.23
N PHE A 293 6.54 -11.35 -0.85
CA PHE A 293 5.99 -12.35 -1.77
C PHE A 293 4.48 -12.40 -1.64
N SER A 294 3.81 -12.73 -2.73
CA SER A 294 2.37 -12.90 -2.75
C SER A 294 1.94 -14.07 -3.62
N LEU A 295 0.82 -14.70 -3.23
CA LEU A 295 0.09 -15.66 -4.02
C LEU A 295 -1.28 -15.06 -4.31
N THR A 296 -1.64 -14.93 -5.59
CA THR A 296 -2.94 -14.41 -6.01
C THR A 296 -3.73 -15.49 -6.74
N LEU A 297 -4.97 -15.66 -6.35
CA LEU A 297 -5.97 -16.43 -7.06
C LEU A 297 -6.96 -15.46 -7.67
N SER A 298 -7.24 -15.58 -8.97
CA SER A 298 -8.21 -14.73 -9.68
C SER A 298 -9.16 -15.57 -10.48
N HIS A 299 -10.44 -15.21 -10.42
CA HIS A 299 -11.50 -15.87 -11.18
C HIS A 299 -12.29 -14.83 -11.96
N ASN A 300 -12.48 -15.07 -13.25
CA ASN A 300 -13.27 -14.26 -14.18
C ASN A 300 -14.64 -14.92 -14.39
N PHE A 301 -15.74 -14.14 -14.49
CA PHE A 301 -17.10 -14.66 -14.70
C PHE A 301 -18.01 -13.62 -15.39
#